data_f7f2ef2d851d4c0ec45bb4a3cfb481c6
#
_entry.id   f7f2ef2d851d4c0ec45bb4a3cfb481c6
#
_cell.length_a   1.000
_cell.length_b   1.000
_cell.length_c   1.000
_cell.angle_alpha   90.00
_cell.angle_beta   90.00
_cell.angle_gamma   90.00
#
_symmetry.space_group_name_H-M   'P 1'
#
loop_
_entity.id
_entity.type
_entity.pdbx_description
1 polymer ?
#
loop_
_entity_poly.entity_id
_entity_poly.type
_entity_poly.pdbx_seq_one_letter_code
_entity_poly.pdbx_strand_id
1 'polypeptide(L)'
;MSELMFWLLVCTVLYTYFGYSLVIVVLAMLFNRPVDRRDITPRVTFLITAYNEEKNIRKKLTEVLALDYPQEQLEVMVASDGSTDRTDEIVGEFRNQGVVLKRVEGRVGKTATQNEAVEVATGDIIMFSDATTVYEHDAIRKLVRNYHDSAVGAVSGRYEYVNSTGASVGIGSILFWKYENFIKSMQTRIRTISGCCGCIYSVRKTAYVPLPGDIISDLVEPLKVIERGYRVVFEPEAVAYEETTEKPHEEFRMRIRVITRAMRGILYVKSLLNPLCYPFVAFQLISHKVLRWLIPFFLIGLLIANTFLLKERFYEITFALQLAFYLLALLGLVLDGLGKKLKPAAVPLYFCIVNTASLIAIFKTLTGQKMVTWETVRK
;
A
#
# COMPACT_ATOMS: atom_id res chain seq x y z
N MET A 1 -34.14 -15.70 -12.54
CA MET A 1 -33.59 -14.87 -11.42
C MET A 1 -32.16 -15.27 -11.06
N SER A 2 -31.87 -16.57 -10.83
CA SER A 2 -30.51 -17.09 -10.56
C SER A 2 -29.50 -16.81 -11.66
N GLU A 3 -29.89 -16.92 -12.91
CA GLU A 3 -29.03 -16.62 -14.07
C GLU A 3 -28.66 -15.12 -14.15
N LEU A 4 -29.62 -14.22 -13.98
CA LEU A 4 -29.33 -12.77 -13.92
C LEU A 4 -28.37 -12.45 -12.78
N MET A 5 -28.58 -13.05 -11.59
CA MET A 5 -27.71 -12.87 -10.44
C MET A 5 -26.31 -13.40 -10.73
N PHE A 6 -26.16 -14.57 -11.36
CA PHE A 6 -24.88 -15.13 -11.77
C PHE A 6 -24.12 -14.14 -12.66
N TRP A 7 -24.74 -13.64 -13.75
CA TRP A 7 -24.09 -12.71 -14.65
C TRP A 7 -23.76 -11.36 -14.03
N LEU A 8 -24.61 -10.82 -13.15
CA LEU A 8 -24.30 -9.60 -12.42
C LEU A 8 -23.06 -9.77 -11.53
N LEU A 9 -22.94 -10.91 -10.83
CA LEU A 9 -21.79 -11.20 -9.97
C LEU A 9 -20.52 -11.41 -10.81
N VAL A 10 -20.59 -12.16 -11.91
CA VAL A 10 -19.47 -12.32 -12.85
C VAL A 10 -19.02 -10.96 -13.39
N CYS A 11 -19.95 -10.15 -13.90
CA CYS A 11 -19.59 -8.81 -14.40
C CYS A 11 -18.96 -7.93 -13.34
N THR A 12 -19.43 -7.99 -12.09
CA THR A 12 -18.88 -7.21 -10.98
C THR A 12 -17.46 -7.65 -10.64
N VAL A 13 -17.19 -8.96 -10.59
CA VAL A 13 -15.84 -9.50 -10.36
C VAL A 13 -14.90 -9.12 -11.49
N LEU A 14 -15.32 -9.32 -12.74
CA LEU A 14 -14.52 -8.96 -13.93
C LEU A 14 -14.28 -7.45 -14.02
N TYR A 15 -15.28 -6.63 -13.72
CA TYR A 15 -15.13 -5.18 -13.65
C TYR A 15 -14.08 -4.78 -12.62
N THR A 16 -14.11 -5.36 -11.43
CA THR A 16 -13.21 -4.97 -10.34
C THR A 16 -11.74 -5.26 -10.66
N TYR A 17 -11.43 -6.35 -11.35
CA TYR A 17 -10.05 -6.74 -11.65
C TYR A 17 -9.56 -6.26 -13.04
N PHE A 18 -10.44 -6.18 -14.02
CA PHE A 18 -10.08 -5.86 -15.40
C PHE A 18 -10.79 -4.62 -15.94
N GLY A 19 -12.11 -4.51 -15.70
CA GLY A 19 -12.92 -3.41 -16.22
C GLY A 19 -12.46 -2.06 -15.71
N TYR A 20 -12.19 -1.94 -14.41
CA TYR A 20 -11.65 -0.72 -13.83
C TYR A 20 -10.33 -0.30 -14.50
N SER A 21 -9.40 -1.23 -14.70
CA SER A 21 -8.12 -0.95 -15.36
C SER A 21 -8.32 -0.44 -16.78
N LEU A 22 -9.22 -1.06 -17.53
CA LEU A 22 -9.56 -0.64 -18.88
C LEU A 22 -10.11 0.78 -18.91
N VAL A 23 -11.07 1.09 -18.02
CA VAL A 23 -11.66 2.43 -17.90
C VAL A 23 -10.56 3.46 -17.55
N ILE A 24 -9.68 3.17 -16.60
CA ILE A 24 -8.58 4.08 -16.22
C ILE A 24 -7.62 4.30 -17.39
N VAL A 25 -7.30 3.28 -18.18
CA VAL A 25 -6.45 3.43 -19.39
C VAL A 25 -7.12 4.36 -20.41
N VAL A 26 -8.40 4.12 -20.71
CA VAL A 26 -9.17 4.98 -21.64
C VAL A 26 -9.22 6.43 -21.14
N LEU A 27 -9.53 6.63 -19.85
CA LEU A 27 -9.53 7.97 -19.26
C LEU A 27 -8.14 8.62 -19.32
N ALA A 28 -7.06 7.87 -19.10
CA ALA A 28 -5.69 8.39 -19.18
C ALA A 28 -5.27 8.78 -20.62
N MET A 29 -5.88 8.15 -21.63
CA MET A 29 -5.70 8.57 -23.03
C MET A 29 -6.47 9.87 -23.34
N LEU A 30 -7.66 10.03 -22.78
CA LEU A 30 -8.53 11.19 -23.02
C LEU A 30 -8.14 12.43 -22.20
N PHE A 31 -7.71 12.24 -20.93
CA PHE A 31 -7.45 13.31 -19.97
C PHE A 31 -6.00 13.26 -19.49
N ASN A 32 -5.05 13.49 -20.40
CA ASN A 32 -3.64 13.48 -20.04
C ASN A 32 -3.22 14.82 -19.39
N ARG A 33 -2.98 14.80 -18.08
CA ARG A 33 -2.49 15.93 -17.29
C ARG A 33 -1.07 15.64 -16.78
N PRO A 34 -0.02 15.97 -17.55
CA PRO A 34 1.34 15.72 -17.10
C PRO A 34 1.65 16.49 -15.81
N VAL A 35 2.65 16.04 -15.10
CA VAL A 35 3.25 16.74 -13.95
C VAL A 35 4.43 17.54 -14.48
N ASP A 36 4.53 18.84 -14.12
CA ASP A 36 5.70 19.66 -14.45
C ASP A 36 6.87 19.27 -13.52
N ARG A 37 7.75 18.43 -14.06
CA ARG A 37 8.92 17.89 -13.35
C ARG A 37 10.16 18.67 -13.72
N ARG A 38 10.89 19.14 -12.71
CA ARG A 38 12.21 19.77 -12.89
C ARG A 38 13.15 19.36 -11.78
N ASP A 39 14.43 19.31 -12.07
CA ASP A 39 15.44 19.09 -11.05
C ASP A 39 15.44 20.24 -10.06
N ILE A 40 15.02 19.95 -8.84
CA ILE A 40 15.01 20.85 -7.70
C ILE A 40 15.59 20.15 -6.49
N THR A 41 16.14 20.91 -5.56
CA THR A 41 16.73 20.41 -4.32
C THR A 41 16.11 21.09 -3.10
N PRO A 42 14.79 20.93 -2.85
CA PRO A 42 14.16 21.46 -1.65
C PRO A 42 14.75 20.79 -0.39
N ARG A 43 14.53 21.41 0.76
CA ARG A 43 14.88 20.78 2.04
C ARG A 43 14.00 19.57 2.29
N VAL A 44 14.62 18.39 2.50
CA VAL A 44 13.94 17.10 2.72
C VAL A 44 14.23 16.60 4.12
N THR A 45 13.19 16.20 4.86
CA THR A 45 13.34 15.32 6.01
C THR A 45 13.07 13.89 5.58
N PHE A 46 14.09 13.03 5.62
CA PHE A 46 13.97 11.59 5.41
C PHE A 46 13.61 10.93 6.74
N LEU A 47 12.33 10.61 6.91
CA LEU A 47 11.75 10.12 8.15
C LEU A 47 11.64 8.60 8.16
N ILE A 48 12.43 7.95 8.99
CA ILE A 48 12.42 6.49 9.21
C ILE A 48 11.61 6.21 10.47
N THR A 49 10.50 5.49 10.35
CA THR A 49 9.75 5.03 11.54
C THR A 49 10.25 3.66 11.98
N ALA A 50 10.66 3.54 13.24
CA ALA A 50 11.28 2.33 13.77
C ALA A 50 10.63 1.86 15.08
N TYR A 51 10.53 0.54 15.25
CA TYR A 51 10.21 -0.12 16.52
C TYR A 51 10.93 -1.46 16.58
N ASN A 52 11.92 -1.58 17.48
CA ASN A 52 12.74 -2.78 17.66
C ASN A 52 13.41 -3.25 16.34
N GLU A 53 14.20 -2.36 15.75
CA GLU A 53 14.89 -2.54 14.47
C GLU A 53 16.43 -2.61 14.62
N GLU A 54 16.94 -3.06 15.77
CA GLU A 54 18.40 -3.11 16.05
C GLU A 54 19.20 -3.85 14.97
N LYS A 55 18.58 -4.84 14.28
CA LYS A 55 19.21 -5.62 13.21
C LYS A 55 19.33 -4.85 11.90
N ASN A 56 18.41 -3.93 11.63
CA ASN A 56 18.24 -3.28 10.32
C ASN A 56 18.70 -1.82 10.32
N ILE A 57 18.53 -1.12 11.45
CA ILE A 57 18.65 0.34 11.50
C ILE A 57 20.05 0.85 11.13
N ARG A 58 21.12 0.17 11.53
CA ARG A 58 22.50 0.55 11.18
C ARG A 58 22.70 0.53 9.67
N LYS A 59 22.34 -0.58 9.01
CA LYS A 59 22.41 -0.72 7.55
C LYS A 59 21.59 0.36 6.86
N LYS A 60 20.34 0.57 7.33
CA LYS A 60 19.44 1.58 6.81
C LYS A 60 20.05 2.99 6.85
N LEU A 61 20.61 3.40 7.98
CA LEU A 61 21.22 4.73 8.11
C LEU A 61 22.43 4.90 7.21
N THR A 62 23.30 3.87 7.11
CA THR A 62 24.44 3.89 6.19
C THR A 62 24.00 4.06 4.74
N GLU A 63 22.97 3.35 4.30
CA GLU A 63 22.42 3.44 2.94
C GLU A 63 21.77 4.80 2.66
N VAL A 64 20.99 5.34 3.60
CA VAL A 64 20.31 6.63 3.43
C VAL A 64 21.28 7.79 3.35
N LEU A 65 22.35 7.78 4.17
CA LEU A 65 23.40 8.80 4.14
C LEU A 65 24.24 8.78 2.85
N ALA A 66 24.21 7.66 2.11
CA ALA A 66 24.89 7.49 0.82
C ALA A 66 23.99 7.82 -0.39
N LEU A 67 22.72 8.20 -0.21
CA LEU A 67 21.84 8.57 -1.32
C LEU A 67 22.31 9.85 -2.01
N ASP A 68 22.04 9.95 -3.33
CA ASP A 68 22.35 11.13 -4.13
C ASP A 68 21.41 12.29 -3.81
N TYR A 69 21.73 13.02 -2.75
CA TYR A 69 21.06 14.26 -2.38
C TYR A 69 22.03 15.20 -1.65
N PRO A 70 21.94 16.55 -1.84
CA PRO A 70 22.81 17.49 -1.13
C PRO A 70 22.66 17.33 0.40
N GLN A 71 23.76 17.07 1.10
CA GLN A 71 23.76 16.79 2.53
C GLN A 71 23.18 17.97 3.35
N GLU A 72 23.43 19.20 2.93
CA GLU A 72 22.93 20.43 3.56
C GLU A 72 21.41 20.62 3.40
N GLN A 73 20.80 19.88 2.46
CA GLN A 73 19.35 19.89 2.20
C GLN A 73 18.65 18.61 2.72
N LEU A 74 19.39 17.69 3.33
CA LEU A 74 18.88 16.40 3.81
C LEU A 74 18.96 16.30 5.34
N GLU A 75 17.82 16.33 5.99
CA GLU A 75 17.67 15.92 7.39
C GLU A 75 17.30 14.44 7.45
N VAL A 76 18.11 13.60 8.09
CA VAL A 76 17.78 12.19 8.36
C VAL A 76 17.26 12.06 9.78
N MET A 77 16.00 11.66 9.93
CA MET A 77 15.35 11.52 11.23
C MET A 77 14.84 10.09 11.45
N VAL A 78 15.16 9.52 12.60
CA VAL A 78 14.56 8.25 13.06
C VAL A 78 13.51 8.57 14.12
N ALA A 79 12.27 8.20 13.83
CA ALA A 79 11.16 8.26 14.77
C ALA A 79 10.97 6.88 15.42
N SER A 80 11.40 6.75 16.68
CA SER A 80 11.35 5.51 17.46
C SER A 80 10.06 5.44 18.26
N ASP A 81 9.21 4.43 18.01
CA ASP A 81 7.93 4.18 18.68
C ASP A 81 8.14 3.40 19.99
N GLY A 82 8.94 3.95 20.90
CA GLY A 82 9.25 3.34 22.19
C GLY A 82 10.04 2.02 22.07
N SER A 83 11.07 1.96 21.20
CA SER A 83 11.92 0.78 21.09
C SER A 83 12.52 0.37 22.42
N THR A 84 12.59 -0.94 22.66
CA THR A 84 13.08 -1.57 23.91
C THR A 84 14.37 -2.37 23.68
N ASP A 85 14.81 -2.51 22.43
CA ASP A 85 16.08 -3.09 22.02
C ASP A 85 17.17 -2.00 21.85
N ARG A 86 18.25 -2.31 21.17
CA ARG A 86 19.36 -1.38 20.92
C ARG A 86 19.12 -0.40 19.78
N THR A 87 17.92 -0.29 19.24
CA THR A 87 17.61 0.60 18.09
C THR A 87 18.06 2.03 18.36
N ASP A 88 17.64 2.60 19.50
CA ASP A 88 17.92 4.01 19.83
C ASP A 88 19.40 4.25 20.14
N GLU A 89 20.08 3.30 20.76
CA GLU A 89 21.53 3.33 20.99
C GLU A 89 22.29 3.39 19.64
N ILE A 90 21.92 2.50 18.70
CA ILE A 90 22.56 2.45 17.38
C ILE A 90 22.32 3.74 16.60
N VAL A 91 21.11 4.31 16.64
CA VAL A 91 20.82 5.63 16.02
C VAL A 91 21.72 6.72 16.62
N GLY A 92 21.95 6.69 17.94
CA GLY A 92 22.82 7.63 18.64
C GLY A 92 24.27 7.66 18.11
N GLU A 93 24.79 6.53 17.61
CA GLU A 93 26.13 6.45 17.00
C GLU A 93 26.27 7.29 15.72
N PHE A 94 25.16 7.57 15.03
CA PHE A 94 25.14 8.38 13.79
C PHE A 94 24.89 9.88 14.04
N ARG A 95 24.81 10.32 15.30
CA ARG A 95 24.54 11.73 15.66
C ARG A 95 25.56 12.69 15.05
N ASN A 96 26.85 12.30 15.03
CA ASN A 96 27.91 13.11 14.44
C ASN A 96 27.83 13.19 12.90
N GLN A 97 27.00 12.36 12.27
CA GLN A 97 26.70 12.39 10.84
C GLN A 97 25.40 13.12 10.52
N GLY A 98 24.82 13.83 11.50
CA GLY A 98 23.62 14.63 11.33
C GLY A 98 22.29 13.86 11.46
N VAL A 99 22.31 12.60 11.94
CA VAL A 99 21.09 11.83 12.18
C VAL A 99 20.41 12.28 13.46
N VAL A 100 19.12 12.58 13.39
CA VAL A 100 18.28 13.00 14.50
C VAL A 100 17.44 11.83 15.00
N LEU A 101 17.49 11.55 16.30
CA LEU A 101 16.58 10.62 16.98
C LEU A 101 15.40 11.40 17.60
N LYS A 102 14.18 11.13 17.13
CA LYS A 102 12.94 11.52 17.79
C LYS A 102 12.35 10.28 18.48
N ARG A 103 12.57 10.13 19.76
CA ARG A 103 11.94 9.09 20.56
C ARG A 103 10.53 9.52 20.98
N VAL A 104 9.55 8.65 20.77
CA VAL A 104 8.19 8.77 21.26
C VAL A 104 8.02 7.82 22.44
N GLU A 105 7.52 8.31 23.55
CA GLU A 105 7.36 7.50 24.74
C GLU A 105 6.14 6.57 24.62
N GLY A 106 6.36 5.32 25.02
CA GLY A 106 5.38 4.27 24.88
C GLY A 106 5.28 3.76 23.42
N ARG A 107 4.40 2.81 23.19
CA ARG A 107 4.14 2.20 21.87
C ARG A 107 2.81 2.72 21.32
N VAL A 108 2.86 3.88 20.67
CA VAL A 108 1.67 4.62 20.19
C VAL A 108 1.25 4.26 18.76
N GLY A 109 2.12 3.55 18.03
CA GLY A 109 1.88 3.09 16.66
C GLY A 109 2.40 4.04 15.58
N LYS A 110 2.69 3.48 14.40
CA LYS A 110 3.39 4.14 13.28
C LYS A 110 2.83 5.53 12.96
N THR A 111 1.52 5.66 12.83
CA THR A 111 0.87 6.91 12.42
C THR A 111 1.02 8.00 13.47
N ALA A 112 0.85 7.68 14.76
CA ALA A 112 1.03 8.64 15.83
C ALA A 112 2.50 9.07 15.95
N THR A 113 3.44 8.12 15.84
CA THR A 113 4.89 8.38 15.84
C THR A 113 5.28 9.29 14.67
N GLN A 114 4.71 9.08 13.48
CA GLN A 114 4.92 9.95 12.32
C GLN A 114 4.41 11.38 12.58
N ASN A 115 3.23 11.53 13.18
CA ASN A 115 2.71 12.87 13.51
C ASN A 115 3.68 13.66 14.38
N GLU A 116 4.16 13.07 15.49
CA GLU A 116 5.10 13.74 16.39
C GLU A 116 6.44 14.06 15.72
N ALA A 117 6.90 13.20 14.82
CA ALA A 117 8.14 13.44 14.10
C ALA A 117 8.00 14.57 13.05
N VAL A 118 6.88 14.61 12.32
CA VAL A 118 6.62 15.68 11.33
C VAL A 118 6.51 17.05 11.99
N GLU A 119 6.01 17.14 13.22
CA GLU A 119 5.91 18.39 13.94
C GLU A 119 7.29 19.07 14.12
N VAL A 120 8.32 18.28 14.45
CA VAL A 120 9.69 18.76 14.68
C VAL A 120 10.61 18.71 13.45
N ALA A 121 10.19 18.06 12.37
CA ALA A 121 10.94 17.97 11.12
C ALA A 121 11.18 19.34 10.50
N THR A 122 12.35 19.56 9.90
CA THR A 122 12.74 20.88 9.34
C THR A 122 12.60 20.98 7.82
N GLY A 123 12.40 19.86 7.13
CA GLY A 123 12.26 19.83 5.69
C GLY A 123 10.94 20.41 5.17
N ASP A 124 10.99 21.01 3.99
CA ASP A 124 9.79 21.43 3.23
C ASP A 124 9.00 20.25 2.71
N ILE A 125 9.72 19.16 2.44
CA ILE A 125 9.19 17.88 2.00
C ILE A 125 9.55 16.83 3.05
N ILE A 126 8.55 16.07 3.49
CA ILE A 126 8.75 14.92 4.39
C ILE A 126 8.67 13.64 3.55
N MET A 127 9.73 12.85 3.53
CA MET A 127 9.79 11.53 2.90
C MET A 127 9.69 10.45 3.96
N PHE A 128 8.70 9.58 3.84
CA PHE A 128 8.44 8.48 4.80
C PHE A 128 9.07 7.18 4.33
N SER A 129 9.69 6.48 5.28
CA SER A 129 10.39 5.22 5.05
C SER A 129 10.18 4.24 6.20
N ASP A 130 10.23 2.94 5.85
CA ASP A 130 10.39 1.87 6.83
C ASP A 130 11.89 1.52 7.01
N ALA A 131 12.25 0.90 8.14
CA ALA A 131 13.63 0.58 8.47
C ALA A 131 14.23 -0.53 7.56
N THR A 132 13.38 -1.35 6.94
CA THR A 132 13.78 -2.48 6.08
C THR A 132 13.86 -2.17 4.60
N THR A 133 13.36 -1.00 4.17
CA THR A 133 13.27 -0.62 2.76
C THR A 133 14.62 -0.15 2.22
N VAL A 134 15.02 -0.65 1.06
CA VAL A 134 16.23 -0.24 0.30
C VAL A 134 15.82 0.64 -0.88
N TYR A 135 16.60 1.66 -1.20
CA TYR A 135 16.28 2.63 -2.26
C TYR A 135 17.31 2.61 -3.38
N GLU A 136 16.85 2.93 -4.60
CA GLU A 136 17.76 3.37 -5.65
C GLU A 136 18.48 4.65 -5.23
N HIS A 137 19.74 4.79 -5.67
CA HIS A 137 20.62 5.86 -5.24
C HIS A 137 20.05 7.27 -5.45
N ASP A 138 19.31 7.50 -6.53
CA ASP A 138 18.70 8.78 -6.91
C ASP A 138 17.20 8.92 -6.53
N ALA A 139 16.69 8.02 -5.69
CA ALA A 139 15.25 7.95 -5.37
C ALA A 139 14.70 9.26 -4.78
N ILE A 140 15.48 9.98 -3.93
CA ILE A 140 15.06 11.27 -3.37
C ILE A 140 14.90 12.30 -4.49
N ARG A 141 15.89 12.45 -5.39
CA ARG A 141 15.83 13.38 -6.53
C ARG A 141 14.61 13.12 -7.40
N LYS A 142 14.34 11.85 -7.71
CA LYS A 142 13.18 11.44 -8.51
C LYS A 142 11.86 11.79 -7.85
N LEU A 143 11.73 11.61 -6.53
CA LEU A 143 10.52 12.01 -5.80
C LEU A 143 10.35 13.53 -5.80
N VAL A 144 11.39 14.28 -5.42
CA VAL A 144 11.25 15.72 -5.18
C VAL A 144 11.06 16.54 -6.45
N ARG A 145 11.55 16.08 -7.62
CA ARG A 145 11.36 16.79 -8.90
C ARG A 145 9.90 17.08 -9.26
N ASN A 146 8.96 16.25 -8.74
CA ASN A 146 7.53 16.42 -8.95
C ASN A 146 6.94 17.63 -8.19
N TYR A 147 7.61 18.11 -7.15
CA TYR A 147 7.17 19.26 -6.38
C TYR A 147 7.48 20.60 -7.03
N HIS A 148 8.14 20.63 -8.18
CA HIS A 148 8.18 21.82 -9.02
C HIS A 148 6.76 22.24 -9.43
N ASP A 149 5.88 21.27 -9.72
CA ASP A 149 4.44 21.52 -9.88
C ASP A 149 3.82 21.87 -8.52
N SER A 150 3.42 23.13 -8.36
CA SER A 150 2.81 23.62 -7.11
C SER A 150 1.49 22.93 -6.75
N ALA A 151 0.81 22.32 -7.73
CA ALA A 151 -0.41 21.57 -7.50
C ALA A 151 -0.11 20.18 -6.85
N VAL A 152 1.14 19.71 -6.85
CA VAL A 152 1.52 18.43 -6.24
C VAL A 152 1.76 18.60 -4.75
N GLY A 153 0.96 17.93 -3.93
CA GLY A 153 1.08 17.92 -2.47
C GLY A 153 1.72 16.66 -1.90
N ALA A 154 1.62 15.51 -2.63
CA ALA A 154 2.28 14.27 -2.23
C ALA A 154 2.71 13.46 -3.45
N VAL A 155 3.77 12.65 -3.28
CA VAL A 155 4.34 11.79 -4.32
C VAL A 155 4.56 10.38 -3.76
N SER A 156 4.05 9.36 -4.45
CA SER A 156 4.35 7.95 -4.17
C SER A 156 5.40 7.45 -5.15
N GLY A 157 6.47 6.87 -4.66
CA GLY A 157 7.42 6.15 -5.50
C GLY A 157 6.93 4.75 -5.87
N ARG A 158 7.72 4.08 -6.71
CA ARG A 158 7.54 2.69 -7.14
C ARG A 158 8.12 1.74 -6.11
N TYR A 159 7.27 0.82 -5.70
CA TYR A 159 7.63 -0.24 -4.78
C TYR A 159 7.78 -1.56 -5.54
N GLU A 160 8.89 -2.23 -5.33
CA GLU A 160 9.18 -3.52 -5.92
C GLU A 160 9.51 -4.55 -4.85
N TYR A 161 8.87 -5.70 -4.94
CA TYR A 161 9.19 -6.84 -4.11
C TYR A 161 10.33 -7.67 -4.70
N VAL A 162 11.27 -8.02 -3.84
CA VAL A 162 12.30 -9.03 -4.11
C VAL A 162 11.86 -10.33 -3.44
N ASN A 163 11.80 -11.41 -4.21
CA ASN A 163 11.44 -12.74 -3.71
C ASN A 163 12.67 -13.65 -3.76
N SER A 164 13.60 -13.41 -2.83
CA SER A 164 14.88 -14.14 -2.75
C SER A 164 14.68 -15.62 -2.48
N THR A 165 13.64 -16.01 -1.74
CA THR A 165 13.34 -17.40 -1.39
C THR A 165 12.51 -18.13 -2.44
N GLY A 166 11.92 -17.42 -3.42
CA GLY A 166 11.02 -17.99 -4.43
C GLY A 166 9.70 -18.51 -3.85
N ALA A 167 9.24 -17.96 -2.71
CA ALA A 167 7.97 -18.34 -2.08
C ALA A 167 6.78 -18.10 -3.02
N SER A 168 5.80 -19.01 -3.01
CA SER A 168 4.60 -18.92 -3.87
C SER A 168 3.80 -17.65 -3.59
N VAL A 169 3.66 -17.27 -2.32
CA VAL A 169 3.01 -16.01 -1.90
C VAL A 169 3.75 -14.79 -2.45
N GLY A 170 5.09 -14.82 -2.47
CA GLY A 170 5.92 -13.75 -3.02
C GLY A 170 5.66 -13.51 -4.51
N ILE A 171 5.44 -14.56 -5.31
CA ILE A 171 5.08 -14.44 -6.73
C ILE A 171 3.75 -13.68 -6.88
N GLY A 172 2.74 -14.04 -6.09
CA GLY A 172 1.44 -13.36 -6.10
C GLY A 172 1.55 -11.88 -5.69
N SER A 173 2.35 -11.58 -4.66
CA SER A 173 2.62 -10.21 -4.20
C SER A 173 3.29 -9.36 -5.28
N ILE A 174 4.29 -9.91 -6.00
CA ILE A 174 4.98 -9.22 -7.10
C ILE A 174 4.00 -8.87 -8.23
N LEU A 175 3.16 -9.82 -8.64
CA LEU A 175 2.16 -9.59 -9.70
C LEU A 175 1.15 -8.52 -9.27
N PHE A 176 0.69 -8.58 -8.02
CA PHE A 176 -0.20 -7.58 -7.46
C PHE A 176 0.41 -6.18 -7.50
N TRP A 177 1.66 -5.99 -7.07
CA TRP A 177 2.31 -4.68 -7.04
C TRP A 177 2.67 -4.16 -8.45
N LYS A 178 3.00 -5.02 -9.41
CA LYS A 178 3.12 -4.62 -10.82
C LYS A 178 1.81 -4.05 -11.34
N TYR A 179 0.69 -4.69 -11.04
CA TYR A 179 -0.64 -4.20 -11.39
C TYR A 179 -0.96 -2.87 -10.68
N GLU A 180 -0.71 -2.74 -9.37
CA GLU A 180 -0.94 -1.50 -8.62
C GLU A 180 -0.09 -0.33 -9.17
N ASN A 181 1.19 -0.55 -9.47
CA ASN A 181 2.07 0.46 -10.04
C ASN A 181 1.58 0.92 -11.43
N PHE A 182 1.11 -0.01 -12.26
CA PHE A 182 0.50 0.32 -13.56
C PHE A 182 -0.74 1.21 -13.38
N ILE A 183 -1.65 0.84 -12.49
CA ILE A 183 -2.86 1.63 -12.19
C ILE A 183 -2.49 3.03 -11.68
N LYS A 184 -1.55 3.15 -10.74
CA LYS A 184 -1.08 4.45 -10.23
C LYS A 184 -0.50 5.33 -11.33
N SER A 185 0.25 4.75 -12.27
CA SER A 185 0.77 5.49 -13.43
C SER A 185 -0.35 6.08 -14.27
N MET A 186 -1.40 5.30 -14.57
CA MET A 186 -2.55 5.78 -15.34
C MET A 186 -3.37 6.82 -14.56
N GLN A 187 -3.62 6.59 -13.28
CA GLN A 187 -4.33 7.55 -12.41
C GLN A 187 -3.62 8.91 -12.33
N THR A 188 -2.27 8.91 -12.24
CA THR A 188 -1.46 10.14 -12.23
C THR A 188 -1.65 10.95 -13.51
N ARG A 189 -1.71 10.27 -14.67
CA ARG A 189 -1.95 10.93 -15.97
C ARG A 189 -3.31 11.59 -16.04
N ILE A 190 -4.34 11.02 -15.39
CA ILE A 190 -5.68 11.61 -15.38
C ILE A 190 -5.72 12.82 -14.43
N ARG A 191 -5.33 12.62 -13.16
CA ARG A 191 -5.34 13.67 -12.14
C ARG A 191 -4.52 13.32 -10.89
N THR A 192 -4.89 12.26 -10.17
CA THR A 192 -4.37 11.95 -8.83
C THR A 192 -4.52 10.45 -8.54
N ILE A 193 -3.62 9.90 -7.74
CA ILE A 193 -3.75 8.54 -7.20
C ILE A 193 -4.54 8.56 -5.88
N SER A 194 -5.12 7.43 -5.50
CA SER A 194 -5.97 7.28 -4.30
C SER A 194 -5.27 6.65 -3.10
N GLY A 195 -3.94 6.67 -3.07
CA GLY A 195 -3.14 6.13 -1.98
C GLY A 195 -1.68 5.91 -2.39
N CYS A 196 -0.77 6.09 -1.45
CA CYS A 196 0.66 5.92 -1.63
C CYS A 196 1.15 4.53 -1.22
N CYS A 197 2.44 4.31 -1.31
CA CYS A 197 3.12 3.15 -0.73
C CYS A 197 3.86 3.59 0.53
N GLY A 198 3.56 2.97 1.67
CA GLY A 198 4.03 3.41 2.99
C GLY A 198 5.53 3.38 3.21
N CYS A 199 6.26 2.65 2.34
CA CYS A 199 7.72 2.56 2.41
C CYS A 199 8.43 3.57 1.49
N ILE A 200 7.73 4.18 0.52
CA ILE A 200 8.29 5.19 -0.38
C ILE A 200 7.22 6.19 -0.81
N TYR A 201 6.97 7.18 0.01
CA TYR A 201 6.17 8.34 -0.37
C TYR A 201 6.66 9.59 0.34
N SER A 202 6.31 10.73 -0.21
CA SER A 202 6.63 12.02 0.37
C SER A 202 5.43 12.95 0.33
N VAL A 203 5.44 13.98 1.19
CA VAL A 203 4.38 14.99 1.28
C VAL A 203 5.00 16.38 1.50
N ARG A 204 4.41 17.42 0.92
CA ARG A 204 4.72 18.80 1.34
C ARG A 204 4.37 18.96 2.81
N LYS A 205 5.29 19.46 3.64
CA LYS A 205 5.00 19.69 5.05
C LYS A 205 3.76 20.56 5.26
N THR A 206 3.57 21.56 4.43
CA THR A 206 2.39 22.45 4.46
C THR A 206 1.07 21.76 4.07
N ALA A 207 1.13 20.64 3.35
CA ALA A 207 -0.03 19.85 2.97
C ALA A 207 -0.31 18.70 3.94
N TYR A 208 0.63 18.37 4.84
CA TYR A 208 0.50 17.30 5.82
C TYR A 208 -0.64 17.57 6.80
N VAL A 209 -1.38 16.51 7.17
CA VAL A 209 -2.46 16.55 8.16
C VAL A 209 -2.23 15.44 9.18
N PRO A 210 -2.06 15.76 10.47
CA PRO A 210 -1.96 14.75 11.51
C PRO A 210 -3.19 13.83 11.54
N LEU A 211 -2.97 12.52 11.64
CA LEU A 211 -4.00 11.49 11.58
C LEU A 211 -4.16 10.77 12.92
N PRO A 212 -5.36 10.26 13.26
CA PRO A 212 -5.54 9.33 14.38
C PRO A 212 -4.62 8.10 14.27
N GLY A 213 -4.04 7.63 15.38
CA GLY A 213 -3.04 6.57 15.40
C GLY A 213 -3.53 5.21 14.91
N ASP A 214 -4.85 4.96 14.93
CA ASP A 214 -5.49 3.72 14.48
C ASP A 214 -5.80 3.69 12.97
N ILE A 215 -5.45 4.75 12.24
CA ILE A 215 -5.62 4.88 10.78
C ILE A 215 -4.30 4.58 10.06
N ILE A 216 -4.39 4.05 8.85
CA ILE A 216 -3.21 3.77 8.01
C ILE A 216 -2.79 5.04 7.26
N SER A 217 -1.57 5.54 7.54
CA SER A 217 -1.10 6.84 7.05
C SER A 217 -0.94 6.90 5.54
N ASP A 218 -0.33 5.89 4.92
CA ASP A 218 -0.02 5.85 3.48
C ASP A 218 -1.25 5.81 2.55
N LEU A 219 -2.42 5.47 3.09
CA LEU A 219 -3.70 5.61 2.38
C LEU A 219 -4.38 6.95 2.69
N VAL A 220 -4.46 7.31 3.99
CA VAL A 220 -5.34 8.40 4.40
C VAL A 220 -4.65 9.76 4.31
N GLU A 221 -3.35 9.85 4.56
CA GLU A 221 -2.59 11.10 4.38
C GLU A 221 -2.70 11.64 2.94
N PRO A 222 -2.46 10.81 1.88
CA PRO A 222 -2.70 11.25 0.50
C PRO A 222 -4.13 11.71 0.23
N LEU A 223 -5.12 11.06 0.85
CA LEU A 223 -6.53 11.46 0.69
C LEU A 223 -6.81 12.80 1.39
N LYS A 224 -6.20 13.09 2.53
CA LYS A 224 -6.28 14.40 3.19
C LYS A 224 -5.58 15.50 2.38
N VAL A 225 -4.47 15.18 1.73
CA VAL A 225 -3.80 16.08 0.77
C VAL A 225 -4.72 16.42 -0.41
N ILE A 226 -5.50 15.45 -0.91
CA ILE A 226 -6.51 15.69 -1.96
C ILE A 226 -7.65 16.58 -1.43
N GLU A 227 -8.14 16.37 -0.20
CA GLU A 227 -9.17 17.24 0.41
C GLU A 227 -8.71 18.70 0.52
N ARG A 228 -7.39 18.94 0.65
CA ARG A 228 -6.77 20.27 0.63
C ARG A 228 -6.59 20.86 -0.77
N GLY A 229 -7.05 20.15 -1.82
CA GLY A 229 -7.02 20.61 -3.21
C GLY A 229 -5.76 20.27 -3.99
N TYR A 230 -4.78 19.59 -3.37
CA TYR A 230 -3.56 19.18 -4.04
C TYR A 230 -3.76 17.88 -4.85
N ARG A 231 -2.82 17.65 -5.77
CA ARG A 231 -2.67 16.37 -6.46
C ARG A 231 -1.75 15.45 -5.67
N VAL A 232 -2.05 14.17 -5.70
CA VAL A 232 -1.14 13.10 -5.27
C VAL A 232 -0.73 12.31 -6.51
N VAL A 233 0.56 12.19 -6.77
CA VAL A 233 1.08 11.62 -8.02
C VAL A 233 1.98 10.43 -7.78
N PHE A 234 2.16 9.60 -8.80
CA PHE A 234 3.06 8.46 -8.79
C PHE A 234 4.30 8.74 -9.62
N GLU A 235 5.47 8.51 -9.03
CA GLU A 235 6.76 8.62 -9.68
C GLU A 235 7.36 7.22 -9.91
N PRO A 236 7.27 6.68 -11.13
CA PRO A 236 7.73 5.32 -11.40
C PRO A 236 9.26 5.16 -11.40
N GLU A 237 10.01 6.25 -11.50
CA GLU A 237 11.48 6.20 -11.52
C GLU A 237 12.09 6.24 -10.11
N ALA A 238 11.34 6.70 -9.10
CA ALA A 238 11.76 6.62 -7.71
C ALA A 238 11.46 5.23 -7.16
N VAL A 239 12.48 4.37 -7.04
CA VAL A 239 12.30 2.94 -6.75
C VAL A 239 12.76 2.60 -5.34
N ALA A 240 11.96 1.77 -4.68
CA ALA A 240 12.31 1.14 -3.42
C ALA A 240 12.04 -0.37 -3.48
N TYR A 241 12.90 -1.13 -2.82
CA TYR A 241 12.89 -2.58 -2.76
C TYR A 241 12.62 -3.07 -1.35
N GLU A 242 11.89 -4.16 -1.24
CA GLU A 242 11.67 -4.85 0.01
C GLU A 242 11.46 -6.35 -0.23
N GLU A 243 11.92 -7.19 0.70
CA GLU A 243 11.70 -8.64 0.63
C GLU A 243 10.22 -8.98 0.79
N THR A 244 9.76 -9.99 0.03
CA THR A 244 8.40 -10.52 0.20
C THR A 244 8.27 -11.25 1.53
N THR A 245 7.04 -11.36 2.05
CA THR A 245 6.73 -12.33 3.10
C THR A 245 6.97 -13.75 2.57
N GLU A 246 7.58 -14.59 3.37
CA GLU A 246 7.90 -15.97 2.98
C GLU A 246 6.71 -16.91 3.21
N LYS A 247 5.94 -16.66 4.27
CA LYS A 247 4.90 -17.58 4.74
C LYS A 247 3.49 -17.06 4.49
N PRO A 248 2.58 -17.91 4.00
CA PRO A 248 1.19 -17.53 3.75
C PRO A 248 0.46 -16.93 4.96
N HIS A 249 0.72 -17.44 6.17
CA HIS A 249 0.05 -16.94 7.38
C HIS A 249 0.54 -15.54 7.79
N GLU A 250 1.79 -15.16 7.49
CA GLU A 250 2.34 -13.84 7.74
C GLU A 250 1.67 -12.82 6.80
N GLU A 251 1.61 -13.14 5.50
CA GLU A 251 0.90 -12.35 4.50
C GLU A 251 -0.58 -12.17 4.90
N PHE A 252 -1.24 -13.25 5.30
CA PHE A 252 -2.63 -13.21 5.72
C PHE A 252 -2.88 -12.26 6.89
N ARG A 253 -2.07 -12.35 7.96
CA ARG A 253 -2.16 -11.44 9.13
C ARG A 253 -1.90 -9.99 8.73
N MET A 254 -0.88 -9.76 7.91
CA MET A 254 -0.56 -8.44 7.39
C MET A 254 -1.75 -7.86 6.60
N ARG A 255 -2.36 -8.64 5.69
CA ARG A 255 -3.52 -8.19 4.90
C ARG A 255 -4.73 -7.86 5.76
N ILE A 256 -5.06 -8.67 6.75
CA ILE A 256 -6.16 -8.37 7.69
C ILE A 256 -5.91 -7.01 8.36
N ARG A 257 -4.72 -6.78 8.89
CA ARG A 257 -4.36 -5.53 9.54
C ARG A 257 -4.46 -4.33 8.59
N VAL A 258 -3.85 -4.44 7.41
CA VAL A 258 -3.83 -3.35 6.41
C VAL A 258 -5.25 -3.01 5.95
N ILE A 259 -6.05 -4.02 5.60
CA ILE A 259 -7.41 -3.81 5.09
C ILE A 259 -8.32 -3.25 6.20
N THR A 260 -8.25 -3.77 7.44
CA THR A 260 -9.05 -3.24 8.56
C THR A 260 -8.75 -1.75 8.81
N ARG A 261 -7.47 -1.37 8.86
CA ARG A 261 -7.07 0.04 9.02
C ARG A 261 -7.44 0.89 7.82
N ALA A 262 -7.37 0.35 6.61
CA ALA A 262 -7.74 1.03 5.38
C ALA A 262 -9.26 1.30 5.31
N MET A 263 -10.10 0.35 5.69
CA MET A 263 -11.56 0.55 5.77
C MET A 263 -11.93 1.65 6.76
N ARG A 264 -11.32 1.65 7.94
CA ARG A 264 -11.51 2.73 8.93
C ARG A 264 -11.03 4.08 8.37
N GLY A 265 -9.92 4.06 7.65
CA GLY A 265 -9.41 5.25 6.96
C GLY A 265 -10.38 5.81 5.93
N ILE A 266 -11.00 4.96 5.10
CA ILE A 266 -12.02 5.40 4.14
C ILE A 266 -13.26 5.97 4.86
N LEU A 267 -13.69 5.37 5.97
CA LEU A 267 -14.78 5.90 6.77
C LEU A 267 -14.44 7.27 7.40
N TYR A 268 -13.17 7.49 7.77
CA TYR A 268 -12.69 8.77 8.30
C TYR A 268 -12.72 9.88 7.24
N VAL A 269 -12.44 9.57 5.97
CA VAL A 269 -12.48 10.51 4.83
C VAL A 269 -13.71 10.27 3.93
N LYS A 270 -14.85 9.90 4.51
CA LYS A 270 -16.07 9.55 3.78
C LYS A 270 -16.59 10.65 2.83
N SER A 271 -16.23 11.91 3.07
CA SER A 271 -16.48 13.05 2.17
C SER A 271 -16.00 12.78 0.75
N LEU A 272 -14.86 12.10 0.59
CA LEU A 272 -14.26 11.76 -0.71
C LEU A 272 -15.03 10.66 -1.47
N LEU A 273 -15.98 9.97 -0.83
CA LEU A 273 -16.88 9.02 -1.49
C LEU A 273 -18.05 9.72 -2.17
N ASN A 274 -18.25 11.03 -1.96
CA ASN A 274 -19.31 11.79 -2.60
C ASN A 274 -18.92 12.13 -4.06
N PRO A 275 -19.59 11.51 -5.07
CA PRO A 275 -19.23 11.73 -6.48
C PRO A 275 -19.61 13.13 -6.98
N LEU A 276 -20.48 13.85 -6.29
CA LEU A 276 -20.84 15.23 -6.65
C LEU A 276 -19.72 16.24 -6.30
N CYS A 277 -18.97 15.97 -5.20
CA CYS A 277 -17.87 16.83 -4.76
C CYS A 277 -16.51 16.36 -5.33
N TYR A 278 -16.31 15.05 -5.37
CA TYR A 278 -15.03 14.42 -5.76
C TYR A 278 -15.25 13.29 -6.79
N PRO A 279 -15.79 13.57 -8.00
CA PRO A 279 -16.23 12.54 -8.94
C PRO A 279 -15.17 11.50 -9.26
N PHE A 280 -13.96 11.94 -9.58
CA PHE A 280 -12.87 11.03 -9.95
C PHE A 280 -12.33 10.24 -8.75
N VAL A 281 -12.17 10.89 -7.60
CA VAL A 281 -11.66 10.24 -6.38
C VAL A 281 -12.69 9.23 -5.83
N ALA A 282 -13.96 9.61 -5.81
CA ALA A 282 -15.06 8.71 -5.43
C ALA A 282 -15.10 7.47 -6.33
N PHE A 283 -14.99 7.68 -7.65
CA PHE A 283 -14.90 6.58 -8.62
C PHE A 283 -13.73 5.65 -8.34
N GLN A 284 -12.52 6.21 -8.08
CA GLN A 284 -11.32 5.42 -7.74
C GLN A 284 -11.54 4.64 -6.43
N LEU A 285 -11.99 5.29 -5.37
CA LEU A 285 -12.16 4.67 -4.06
C LEU A 285 -13.21 3.55 -4.09
N ILE A 286 -14.35 3.80 -4.73
CA ILE A 286 -15.44 2.81 -4.82
C ILE A 286 -14.98 1.62 -5.69
N SER A 287 -14.50 1.87 -6.91
CA SER A 287 -14.19 0.80 -7.87
C SER A 287 -12.91 0.03 -7.51
N HIS A 288 -11.87 0.70 -6.99
CA HIS A 288 -10.54 0.12 -6.80
C HIS A 288 -10.25 -0.30 -5.36
N LYS A 289 -10.98 0.21 -4.37
CA LYS A 289 -10.81 -0.16 -2.95
C LYS A 289 -12.05 -0.86 -2.41
N VAL A 290 -13.20 -0.19 -2.37
CA VAL A 290 -14.41 -0.72 -1.73
C VAL A 290 -14.92 -1.99 -2.43
N LEU A 291 -15.11 -1.97 -3.76
CA LEU A 291 -15.55 -3.17 -4.50
C LEU A 291 -14.57 -4.33 -4.34
N ARG A 292 -13.25 -4.08 -4.35
CA ARG A 292 -12.26 -5.13 -4.16
C ARG A 292 -12.38 -5.80 -2.79
N TRP A 293 -12.68 -5.05 -1.74
CA TRP A 293 -12.90 -5.62 -0.41
C TRP A 293 -14.20 -6.43 -0.31
N LEU A 294 -15.19 -6.12 -1.16
CA LEU A 294 -16.46 -6.84 -1.22
C LEU A 294 -16.42 -8.10 -2.11
N ILE A 295 -15.37 -8.31 -2.88
CA ILE A 295 -15.22 -9.48 -3.77
C ILE A 295 -15.50 -10.82 -3.10
N PRO A 296 -15.06 -11.11 -1.86
CA PRO A 296 -15.34 -12.41 -1.25
C PRO A 296 -16.85 -12.71 -1.13
N PHE A 297 -17.69 -11.71 -0.91
CA PHE A 297 -19.15 -11.91 -0.91
C PHE A 297 -19.69 -12.21 -2.31
N PHE A 298 -19.14 -11.56 -3.34
CA PHE A 298 -19.54 -11.81 -4.74
C PHE A 298 -19.10 -13.19 -5.19
N LEU A 299 -17.93 -13.67 -4.78
CA LEU A 299 -17.45 -15.02 -5.07
C LEU A 299 -18.29 -16.10 -4.39
N ILE A 300 -18.68 -15.88 -3.12
CA ILE A 300 -19.59 -16.78 -2.40
C ILE A 300 -20.97 -16.77 -3.07
N GLY A 301 -21.50 -15.59 -3.37
CA GLY A 301 -22.77 -15.45 -4.08
C GLY A 301 -22.75 -16.12 -5.45
N LEU A 302 -21.63 -16.01 -6.18
CA LEU A 302 -21.44 -16.65 -7.49
C LEU A 302 -21.45 -18.18 -7.37
N LEU A 303 -20.75 -18.74 -6.36
CA LEU A 303 -20.76 -20.18 -6.10
C LEU A 303 -22.18 -20.67 -5.80
N ILE A 304 -22.91 -19.95 -4.93
CA ILE A 304 -24.30 -20.29 -4.57
C ILE A 304 -25.22 -20.17 -5.80
N ALA A 305 -25.17 -19.05 -6.55
CA ALA A 305 -26.00 -18.86 -7.74
C ALA A 305 -25.78 -19.98 -8.76
N ASN A 306 -24.52 -20.38 -8.93
CA ASN A 306 -24.14 -21.43 -9.87
C ASN A 306 -24.73 -22.82 -9.51
N THR A 307 -24.86 -23.13 -8.20
CA THR A 307 -25.49 -24.43 -7.78
C THR A 307 -26.93 -24.58 -8.26
N PHE A 308 -27.66 -23.46 -8.42
CA PHE A 308 -29.03 -23.50 -8.93
C PHE A 308 -29.13 -23.63 -10.46
N LEU A 309 -28.00 -23.54 -11.17
CA LEU A 309 -27.91 -23.54 -12.63
C LEU A 309 -27.24 -24.78 -13.19
N LEU A 310 -26.85 -25.77 -12.38
CA LEU A 310 -26.09 -26.96 -12.77
C LEU A 310 -26.77 -27.87 -13.81
N LYS A 311 -28.04 -27.60 -14.14
CA LYS A 311 -28.75 -28.33 -15.21
C LYS A 311 -28.21 -28.05 -16.61
N GLU A 312 -27.54 -26.91 -16.77
CA GLU A 312 -26.98 -26.48 -18.05
C GLU A 312 -25.45 -26.66 -18.05
N ARG A 313 -24.93 -27.25 -19.12
CA ARG A 313 -23.51 -27.60 -19.29
C ARG A 313 -22.54 -26.45 -19.03
N PHE A 314 -22.92 -25.24 -19.42
CA PHE A 314 -22.09 -24.04 -19.21
C PHE A 314 -21.85 -23.78 -17.72
N TYR A 315 -22.91 -23.80 -16.91
CA TYR A 315 -22.80 -23.54 -15.47
C TYR A 315 -22.16 -24.70 -14.70
N GLU A 316 -22.34 -25.94 -15.15
CA GLU A 316 -21.59 -27.11 -14.65
C GLU A 316 -20.08 -26.91 -14.80
N ILE A 317 -19.63 -26.47 -15.99
CA ILE A 317 -18.23 -26.21 -16.28
C ILE A 317 -17.71 -25.03 -15.43
N THR A 318 -18.42 -23.92 -15.37
CA THR A 318 -18.00 -22.75 -14.56
C THR A 318 -17.92 -23.05 -13.08
N PHE A 319 -18.84 -23.86 -12.55
CA PHE A 319 -18.80 -24.36 -11.19
C PHE A 319 -17.56 -25.25 -10.94
N ALA A 320 -17.29 -26.20 -11.82
CA ALA A 320 -16.13 -27.07 -11.71
C ALA A 320 -14.81 -26.26 -11.79
N LEU A 321 -14.71 -25.26 -12.65
CA LEU A 321 -13.55 -24.38 -12.77
C LEU A 321 -13.37 -23.53 -11.48
N GLN A 322 -14.44 -23.01 -10.89
CA GLN A 322 -14.36 -22.27 -9.63
C GLN A 322 -13.89 -23.15 -8.48
N LEU A 323 -14.41 -24.38 -8.36
CA LEU A 323 -13.94 -25.34 -7.37
C LEU A 323 -12.50 -25.76 -7.60
N ALA A 324 -12.10 -26.04 -8.85
CA ALA A 324 -10.72 -26.39 -9.18
C ALA A 324 -9.74 -25.27 -8.80
N PHE A 325 -10.13 -24.02 -9.01
CA PHE A 325 -9.35 -22.85 -8.58
C PHE A 325 -9.11 -22.84 -7.06
N TYR A 326 -10.16 -23.08 -6.26
CA TYR A 326 -10.04 -23.12 -4.80
C TYR A 326 -9.26 -24.33 -4.31
N LEU A 327 -9.44 -25.48 -4.94
CA LEU A 327 -8.66 -26.69 -4.62
C LEU A 327 -7.17 -26.50 -4.95
N LEU A 328 -6.86 -25.84 -6.05
CA LEU A 328 -5.48 -25.51 -6.41
C LEU A 328 -4.85 -24.54 -5.37
N ALA A 329 -5.61 -23.56 -4.88
CA ALA A 329 -5.16 -22.67 -3.81
C ALA A 329 -4.89 -23.45 -2.51
N LEU A 330 -5.80 -24.35 -2.12
CA LEU A 330 -5.64 -25.20 -0.94
C LEU A 330 -4.43 -26.14 -1.08
N LEU A 331 -4.26 -26.77 -2.24
CA LEU A 331 -3.09 -27.60 -2.53
C LEU A 331 -1.79 -26.79 -2.42
N GLY A 332 -1.78 -25.56 -2.96
CA GLY A 332 -0.65 -24.63 -2.83
C GLY A 332 -0.32 -24.34 -1.36
N LEU A 333 -1.33 -24.09 -0.52
CA LEU A 333 -1.17 -23.83 0.92
C LEU A 333 -0.57 -25.04 1.65
N VAL A 334 -1.09 -26.25 1.38
CA VAL A 334 -0.61 -27.50 2.01
C VAL A 334 0.83 -27.80 1.58
N LEU A 335 1.15 -27.67 0.29
CA LEU A 335 2.49 -27.91 -0.21
C LEU A 335 3.51 -26.91 0.33
N ASP A 336 3.13 -25.62 0.43
CA ASP A 336 3.99 -24.59 1.04
C ASP A 336 4.30 -24.92 2.51
N GLY A 337 3.31 -25.40 3.27
CA GLY A 337 3.49 -25.90 4.64
C GLY A 337 4.44 -27.12 4.74
N LEU A 338 4.59 -27.89 3.67
CA LEU A 338 5.53 -29.01 3.55
C LEU A 338 6.88 -28.60 2.95
N GLY A 339 7.14 -27.30 2.77
CA GLY A 339 8.36 -26.76 2.14
C GLY A 339 8.45 -26.98 0.63
N LYS A 340 7.37 -27.42 -0.02
CA LYS A 340 7.30 -27.64 -1.47
C LYS A 340 6.61 -26.47 -2.16
N LYS A 341 7.14 -26.03 -3.31
CA LYS A 341 6.62 -24.86 -4.05
C LYS A 341 5.92 -25.32 -5.32
N LEU A 342 4.66 -24.88 -5.49
CA LEU A 342 3.86 -25.16 -6.69
C LEU A 342 3.55 -23.83 -7.40
N LYS A 343 4.37 -23.47 -8.40
CA LYS A 343 4.22 -22.21 -9.14
C LYS A 343 2.82 -21.94 -9.68
N PRO A 344 2.09 -22.89 -10.32
CA PRO A 344 0.73 -22.65 -10.78
C PRO A 344 -0.27 -22.29 -9.68
N ALA A 345 -0.03 -22.73 -8.43
CA ALA A 345 -0.88 -22.39 -7.30
C ALA A 345 -0.62 -20.99 -6.71
N ALA A 346 0.45 -20.31 -7.09
CA ALA A 346 0.85 -19.02 -6.53
C ALA A 346 -0.26 -17.96 -6.64
N VAL A 347 -0.85 -17.80 -7.83
CA VAL A 347 -1.93 -16.82 -8.07
C VAL A 347 -3.22 -17.22 -7.35
N PRO A 348 -3.75 -18.45 -7.47
CA PRO A 348 -4.91 -18.90 -6.70
C PRO A 348 -4.72 -18.76 -5.20
N LEU A 349 -3.56 -19.16 -4.65
CA LEU A 349 -3.26 -19.07 -3.22
C LEU A 349 -3.28 -17.62 -2.74
N TYR A 350 -2.56 -16.73 -3.42
CA TYR A 350 -2.53 -15.31 -3.06
C TYR A 350 -3.91 -14.66 -3.16
N PHE A 351 -4.66 -14.96 -4.23
CA PHE A 351 -6.02 -14.48 -4.41
C PHE A 351 -6.94 -14.90 -3.26
N CYS A 352 -6.91 -16.17 -2.84
CA CYS A 352 -7.69 -16.68 -1.72
C CYS A 352 -7.25 -16.05 -0.40
N ILE A 353 -5.95 -15.87 -0.15
CA ILE A 353 -5.41 -15.20 1.05
C ILE A 353 -5.97 -13.78 1.16
N VAL A 354 -5.87 -12.98 0.10
CA VAL A 354 -6.31 -11.57 0.12
C VAL A 354 -7.82 -11.46 0.29
N ASN A 355 -8.60 -12.30 -0.40
CA ASN A 355 -10.06 -12.26 -0.31
C ASN A 355 -10.57 -12.76 1.06
N THR A 356 -9.99 -13.81 1.61
CA THR A 356 -10.34 -14.27 2.97
C THR A 356 -9.93 -13.24 4.02
N ALA A 357 -8.77 -12.60 3.86
CA ALA A 357 -8.35 -11.51 4.73
C ALA A 357 -9.32 -10.32 4.65
N SER A 358 -9.85 -9.98 3.45
CA SER A 358 -10.83 -8.92 3.27
C SER A 358 -12.14 -9.24 4.00
N LEU A 359 -12.61 -10.48 3.91
CA LEU A 359 -13.83 -10.92 4.61
C LEU A 359 -13.67 -10.74 6.14
N ILE A 360 -12.56 -11.21 6.71
CA ILE A 360 -12.28 -11.06 8.15
C ILE A 360 -12.13 -9.58 8.53
N ALA A 361 -11.45 -8.79 7.70
CA ALA A 361 -11.26 -7.36 7.94
C ALA A 361 -12.59 -6.60 7.99
N ILE A 362 -13.57 -6.96 7.14
CA ILE A 362 -14.93 -6.38 7.17
C ILE A 362 -15.58 -6.69 8.53
N PHE A 363 -15.58 -7.94 8.98
CA PHE A 363 -16.14 -8.30 10.30
C PHE A 363 -15.44 -7.57 11.44
N LYS A 364 -14.12 -7.48 11.43
CA LYS A 364 -13.35 -6.71 12.44
C LYS A 364 -13.72 -5.22 12.43
N THR A 365 -13.91 -4.64 11.26
CA THR A 365 -14.30 -3.23 11.12
C THR A 365 -15.70 -2.99 11.66
N LEU A 366 -16.66 -3.86 11.32
CA LEU A 366 -18.05 -3.78 11.78
C LEU A 366 -18.17 -3.99 13.31
N THR A 367 -17.31 -4.82 13.91
CA THR A 367 -17.27 -5.02 15.38
C THR A 367 -16.44 -3.96 16.12
N GLY A 368 -15.94 -2.93 15.41
CA GLY A 368 -15.22 -1.81 16.02
C GLY A 368 -13.81 -2.13 16.51
N GLN A 369 -13.23 -3.29 16.15
CA GLN A 369 -11.87 -3.65 16.58
C GLN A 369 -10.84 -2.67 16.02
N LYS A 370 -9.98 -2.12 16.89
CA LYS A 370 -8.89 -1.22 16.54
C LYS A 370 -7.57 -2.00 16.45
N MET A 371 -6.76 -1.68 15.46
CA MET A 371 -5.42 -2.24 15.26
C MET A 371 -4.43 -1.07 15.17
N VAL A 372 -3.83 -0.69 16.30
CA VAL A 372 -2.96 0.49 16.41
C VAL A 372 -1.50 0.13 16.16
N THR A 373 -0.99 -0.88 16.85
CA THR A 373 0.41 -1.29 16.79
C THR A 373 0.69 -2.22 15.61
N TRP A 374 1.93 -2.18 15.11
CA TRP A 374 2.43 -3.14 14.13
C TRP A 374 3.52 -4.02 14.73
N GLU A 375 3.63 -5.23 14.24
CA GLU A 375 4.77 -6.11 14.50
C GLU A 375 5.59 -6.19 13.22
N THR A 376 6.91 -6.14 13.36
CA THR A 376 7.81 -6.36 12.23
C THR A 376 7.71 -7.83 11.84
N VAL A 377 7.06 -8.10 10.72
CA VAL A 377 6.86 -9.48 10.21
C VAL A 377 8.09 -9.95 9.44
N ARG A 378 8.91 -9.01 8.99
CA ARG A 378 10.11 -9.26 8.19
C ARG A 378 11.34 -9.21 9.07
N LYS A 379 12.13 -10.27 9.05
CA LYS A 379 13.37 -10.41 9.83
C LYS A 379 14.58 -10.14 8.97
#